data_2efbe89453d11b8211b2ff0dc20b28b0
#
_entry.id   2efbe89453d11b8211b2ff0dc20b28b0
#
_cell.length_a   1.000
_cell.length_b   1.000
_cell.length_c   1.000
_cell.angle_alpha   90.00
_cell.angle_beta   90.00
_cell.angle_gamma   90.00
#
_symmetry.space_group_name_H-M   'P 1'
#
loop_
_entity.id
_entity.type
_entity.pdbx_description
1 polymer ?
#
loop_
_entity_poly.entity_id
_entity_poly.type
_entity_poly.pdbx_seq_one_letter_code
_entity_poly.pdbx_strand_id
1 'polypeptide(L)'
;FTRDQKIAYENLVAFIERGYVAGDYKRALIGAAGTGKTYMIREVIRRCGLSKSVVGLAAPTHKAARVLRASTGYSTSTVASDLGLRLNTDVTDFDVNNPPFDPLAEKKIKQYKLYIVDEASMIGINLKTLIERECEQFECMLIYMGDNYQLPPVKESRSRCFDNVKFYTLRQIVRQEEDNPVSELLKILRKDIDNRSWKFLEYINKNRYAFDSTQTKGYYTCGAYEFQSLVIDGFYNEEFTRDVDTCRLITYTNKSVSEWNK
;
A
#
# COMPACT_ATOMS: atom_id res chain seq x y z
N PHE A 1 -18.86 6.76 9.43
CA PHE A 1 -17.73 7.52 8.86
C PHE A 1 -17.30 8.64 9.80
N THR A 2 -15.99 8.83 9.93
CA THR A 2 -15.43 10.04 10.53
C THR A 2 -15.70 11.26 9.62
N ARG A 3 -15.42 12.48 10.13
CA ARG A 3 -15.58 13.68 9.32
C ARG A 3 -14.77 13.64 8.02
N ASP A 4 -13.48 13.24 8.11
CA ASP A 4 -12.61 13.14 6.94
C ASP A 4 -13.11 12.08 5.95
N GLN A 5 -13.57 10.92 6.47
CA GLN A 5 -14.15 9.86 5.66
C GLN A 5 -15.42 10.31 4.95
N LYS A 6 -16.31 11.08 5.62
CA LYS A 6 -17.53 11.57 5.02
C LYS A 6 -17.25 12.52 3.86
N ILE A 7 -16.33 13.48 4.05
CA ILE A 7 -15.92 14.42 3.00
C ILE A 7 -15.32 13.66 1.81
N ALA A 8 -14.41 12.72 2.05
CA ALA A 8 -13.79 11.93 1.00
C ALA A 8 -14.83 11.07 0.26
N TYR A 9 -15.74 10.42 0.98
CA TYR A 9 -16.82 9.61 0.42
C TYR A 9 -17.72 10.41 -0.52
N GLU A 10 -18.26 11.53 -0.07
CA GLU A 10 -19.16 12.38 -0.86
C GLU A 10 -18.48 12.88 -2.15
N ASN A 11 -17.23 13.31 -2.04
CA ASN A 11 -16.46 13.79 -3.19
C ASN A 11 -16.07 12.68 -4.18
N LEU A 12 -15.73 11.47 -3.69
CA LEU A 12 -15.40 10.35 -4.56
C LEU A 12 -16.66 9.81 -5.26
N VAL A 13 -17.80 9.78 -4.57
CA VAL A 13 -19.09 9.44 -5.20
C VAL A 13 -19.40 10.44 -6.32
N ALA A 14 -19.36 11.74 -6.04
CA ALA A 14 -19.60 12.77 -7.06
C ALA A 14 -18.60 12.70 -8.23
N PHE A 15 -17.34 12.37 -7.98
CA PHE A 15 -16.33 12.16 -9.01
C PHE A 15 -16.70 10.99 -9.94
N ILE A 16 -17.12 9.86 -9.39
CA ILE A 16 -17.47 8.67 -10.15
C ILE A 16 -18.80 8.86 -10.90
N GLU A 17 -19.82 9.47 -10.26
CA GLU A 17 -21.12 9.74 -10.88
C GLU A 17 -20.99 10.73 -12.05
N ARG A 18 -20.07 11.68 -12.00
CA ARG A 18 -19.75 12.59 -13.09
C ARG A 18 -19.18 11.85 -14.32
N GLY A 19 -18.45 10.76 -14.09
CA GLY A 19 -17.75 10.02 -15.11
C GLY A 19 -16.39 10.61 -15.52
N TYR A 20 -15.80 10.03 -16.55
CA TYR A 20 -14.53 10.49 -17.10
C TYR A 20 -14.62 11.90 -17.66
N VAL A 21 -13.61 12.73 -17.36
CA VAL A 21 -13.39 14.05 -17.93
C VAL A 21 -11.92 14.21 -18.25
N ALA A 22 -11.58 14.50 -19.51
CA ALA A 22 -10.19 14.71 -19.93
C ALA A 22 -9.53 15.82 -19.09
N GLY A 23 -8.33 15.54 -18.59
CA GLY A 23 -7.60 16.44 -17.70
C GLY A 23 -8.04 16.42 -16.23
N ASP A 24 -9.23 15.85 -15.89
CA ASP A 24 -9.74 15.74 -14.51
C ASP A 24 -10.29 14.35 -14.17
N TYR A 25 -9.60 13.30 -14.58
CA TYR A 25 -9.99 11.90 -14.38
C TYR A 25 -9.30 11.21 -13.20
N LYS A 26 -8.53 11.94 -12.40
CA LYS A 26 -7.70 11.38 -11.30
C LYS A 26 -8.10 11.91 -9.94
N ARG A 27 -8.08 11.04 -8.94
CA ARG A 27 -8.22 11.38 -7.51
C ARG A 27 -7.23 10.56 -6.68
N ALA A 28 -6.94 11.03 -5.46
CA ALA A 28 -6.16 10.26 -4.50
C ALA A 28 -6.81 10.21 -3.12
N LEU A 29 -6.65 9.07 -2.45
CA LEU A 29 -7.11 8.82 -1.10
C LEU A 29 -5.92 8.43 -0.24
N ILE A 30 -5.50 9.32 0.64
CA ILE A 30 -4.29 9.19 1.44
C ILE A 30 -4.68 8.95 2.90
N GLY A 31 -3.99 8.05 3.57
CA GLY A 31 -4.18 7.82 5.00
C GLY A 31 -3.36 6.68 5.54
N ALA A 32 -3.13 6.69 6.84
CA ALA A 32 -2.45 5.63 7.54
C ALA A 32 -3.13 4.27 7.40
N ALA A 33 -2.42 3.19 7.73
CA ALA A 33 -3.05 1.91 7.99
C ALA A 33 -4.12 2.07 9.08
N GLY A 34 -5.27 1.40 8.94
CA GLY A 34 -6.36 1.48 9.90
C GLY A 34 -7.26 2.72 9.83
N THR A 35 -7.05 3.64 8.87
CA THR A 35 -7.94 4.80 8.65
C THR A 35 -9.19 4.48 7.82
N GLY A 36 -9.34 3.24 7.36
CA GLY A 36 -10.53 2.77 6.65
C GLY A 36 -10.56 3.09 5.15
N LYS A 37 -9.42 3.33 4.48
CA LYS A 37 -9.35 3.58 3.03
C LYS A 37 -10.09 2.52 2.22
N THR A 38 -9.73 1.26 2.42
CA THR A 38 -10.29 0.12 1.67
C THR A 38 -11.79 -0.07 1.94
N TYR A 39 -12.20 0.09 3.21
CA TYR A 39 -13.62 0.08 3.58
C TYR A 39 -14.39 1.18 2.85
N MET A 40 -13.89 2.40 2.87
CA MET A 40 -14.54 3.54 2.25
C MET A 40 -14.66 3.37 0.73
N ILE A 41 -13.62 2.91 0.07
CA ILE A 41 -13.65 2.71 -1.39
C ILE A 41 -14.67 1.62 -1.78
N ARG A 42 -14.79 0.56 -1.00
CA ARG A 42 -15.84 -0.45 -1.20
C ARG A 42 -17.23 0.16 -1.12
N GLU A 43 -17.47 1.02 -0.12
CA GLU A 43 -18.77 1.69 0.03
C GLU A 43 -19.03 2.70 -1.09
N VAL A 44 -18.02 3.40 -1.57
CA VAL A 44 -18.11 4.31 -2.74
C VAL A 44 -18.52 3.52 -4.00
N ILE A 45 -17.83 2.42 -4.32
CA ILE A 45 -18.15 1.59 -5.49
C ILE A 45 -19.60 1.06 -5.37
N ARG A 46 -19.99 0.57 -4.20
CA ARG A 46 -21.33 0.07 -3.92
C ARG A 46 -22.39 1.15 -4.14
N ARG A 47 -22.14 2.36 -3.67
CA ARG A 47 -23.07 3.51 -3.81
C ARG A 47 -23.26 3.93 -5.25
N CYS A 48 -22.19 3.92 -6.04
CA CYS A 48 -22.24 4.28 -7.46
C CYS A 48 -22.86 3.18 -8.36
N GLY A 49 -23.15 2.00 -7.82
CA GLY A 49 -23.79 0.92 -8.57
C GLY A 49 -22.98 0.38 -9.75
N LEU A 50 -21.65 0.55 -9.74
CA LEU A 50 -20.82 0.06 -10.83
C LEU A 50 -20.74 -1.47 -10.82
N SER A 51 -20.89 -2.07 -12.00
CA SER A 51 -20.67 -3.51 -12.18
C SER A 51 -19.22 -3.86 -11.83
N LYS A 52 -19.02 -5.02 -11.20
CA LYS A 52 -17.68 -5.54 -10.87
C LYS A 52 -16.78 -5.71 -12.10
N SER A 53 -17.34 -5.91 -13.27
CA SER A 53 -16.60 -6.08 -14.52
C SER A 53 -15.96 -4.79 -15.05
N VAL A 54 -16.49 -3.63 -14.68
CA VAL A 54 -15.99 -2.32 -15.12
C VAL A 54 -15.15 -1.60 -14.04
N VAL A 55 -14.89 -2.26 -12.92
CA VAL A 55 -14.06 -1.74 -11.83
C VAL A 55 -12.81 -2.60 -11.71
N GLY A 56 -11.66 -2.01 -11.99
CA GLY A 56 -10.35 -2.60 -11.74
C GLY A 56 -9.82 -2.21 -10.36
N LEU A 57 -9.46 -3.19 -9.54
CA LEU A 57 -8.74 -3.00 -8.29
C LEU A 57 -7.37 -3.66 -8.40
N ALA A 58 -6.32 -2.89 -8.23
CA ALA A 58 -4.95 -3.38 -8.37
C ALA A 58 -4.03 -2.90 -7.26
N ALA A 59 -2.91 -3.60 -7.11
CA ALA A 59 -1.82 -3.21 -6.22
C ALA A 59 -0.46 -3.50 -6.90
N PRO A 60 0.66 -2.90 -6.42
CA PRO A 60 1.97 -3.13 -7.02
C PRO A 60 2.45 -4.57 -6.93
N THR A 61 2.07 -5.29 -5.87
CA THR A 61 2.54 -6.65 -5.58
C THR A 61 1.40 -7.67 -5.48
N HIS A 62 1.69 -8.92 -5.76
CA HIS A 62 0.73 -10.03 -5.59
C HIS A 62 0.20 -10.15 -4.16
N LYS A 63 1.07 -9.90 -3.16
CA LYS A 63 0.66 -9.94 -1.76
C LYS A 63 -0.36 -8.84 -1.44
N ALA A 64 -0.08 -7.60 -1.83
CA ALA A 64 -0.99 -6.48 -1.62
C ALA A 64 -2.31 -6.70 -2.37
N ALA A 65 -2.27 -7.18 -3.61
CA ALA A 65 -3.47 -7.52 -4.37
C ALA A 65 -4.32 -8.60 -3.67
N ARG A 66 -3.69 -9.62 -3.08
CA ARG A 66 -4.39 -10.67 -2.31
C ARG A 66 -5.08 -10.11 -1.06
N VAL A 67 -4.39 -9.24 -0.31
CA VAL A 67 -4.95 -8.56 0.87
C VAL A 67 -6.14 -7.66 0.47
N LEU A 68 -5.98 -6.90 -0.63
CA LEU A 68 -7.04 -6.05 -1.17
C LEU A 68 -8.26 -6.88 -1.57
N ARG A 69 -8.06 -8.03 -2.21
CA ARG A 69 -9.14 -8.98 -2.55
C ARG A 69 -9.89 -9.47 -1.32
N ALA A 70 -9.16 -9.91 -0.30
CA ALA A 70 -9.75 -10.42 0.93
C ALA A 70 -10.60 -9.37 1.65
N SER A 71 -10.14 -8.10 1.64
CA SER A 71 -10.82 -7.00 2.33
C SER A 71 -11.99 -6.38 1.55
N THR A 72 -11.98 -6.48 0.20
CA THR A 72 -13.01 -5.85 -0.64
C THR A 72 -14.04 -6.84 -1.17
N GLY A 73 -13.68 -8.10 -1.36
CA GLY A 73 -14.49 -9.11 -2.05
C GLY A 73 -14.59 -8.91 -3.57
N TYR A 74 -13.73 -8.02 -4.13
CA TYR A 74 -13.60 -7.82 -5.57
C TYR A 74 -12.44 -8.64 -6.13
N SER A 75 -12.50 -8.96 -7.43
CA SER A 75 -11.33 -9.48 -8.13
C SER A 75 -10.24 -8.42 -8.16
N THR A 76 -9.03 -8.81 -7.82
CA THR A 76 -7.87 -7.91 -7.78
C THR A 76 -6.71 -8.52 -8.54
N SER A 77 -5.85 -7.68 -9.08
CA SER A 77 -4.69 -8.06 -9.85
C SER A 77 -3.47 -7.21 -9.48
N THR A 78 -2.32 -7.54 -10.02
CA THR A 78 -1.21 -6.58 -9.97
C THR A 78 -1.37 -5.55 -11.08
N VAL A 79 -0.89 -4.33 -10.83
CA VAL A 79 -0.86 -3.27 -11.84
C VAL A 79 -0.19 -3.74 -13.13
N ALA A 80 0.94 -4.45 -13.02
CA ALA A 80 1.64 -5.03 -14.17
C ALA A 80 0.73 -5.95 -15.00
N SER A 81 -0.02 -6.84 -14.32
CA SER A 81 -0.96 -7.75 -15.00
C SER A 81 -2.07 -7.01 -15.74
N ASP A 82 -2.63 -5.92 -15.17
CA ASP A 82 -3.72 -5.17 -15.79
C ASP A 82 -3.25 -4.35 -16.99
N LEU A 83 -1.99 -3.95 -16.99
CA LEU A 83 -1.32 -3.27 -18.10
C LEU A 83 -0.80 -4.25 -19.17
N GLY A 84 -0.97 -5.57 -18.98
CA GLY A 84 -0.45 -6.58 -19.90
C GLY A 84 1.06 -6.73 -19.87
N LEU A 85 1.70 -6.32 -18.76
CA LEU A 85 3.16 -6.38 -18.61
C LEU A 85 3.58 -7.72 -18.02
N ARG A 86 4.59 -8.37 -18.60
CA ARG A 86 5.32 -9.47 -17.96
C ARG A 86 6.66 -8.96 -17.46
N LEU A 87 7.02 -9.34 -16.23
CA LEU A 87 8.34 -9.08 -15.68
C LEU A 87 9.36 -9.88 -16.51
N ASN A 88 10.20 -9.19 -17.25
CA ASN A 88 11.48 -9.75 -17.65
C ASN A 88 12.44 -9.60 -16.45
N THR A 89 13.29 -10.55 -16.21
CA THR A 89 13.93 -10.87 -14.93
C THR A 89 14.87 -9.81 -14.32
N ASP A 90 15.07 -8.67 -14.96
CA ASP A 90 15.92 -7.58 -14.45
C ASP A 90 15.14 -6.26 -14.30
N VAL A 91 14.44 -6.12 -13.17
CA VAL A 91 13.59 -4.95 -12.84
C VAL A 91 14.40 -3.71 -12.41
N THR A 92 15.72 -3.71 -12.52
CA THR A 92 16.56 -2.63 -11.98
C THR A 92 16.62 -1.38 -12.83
N ASP A 93 16.34 -1.46 -14.15
CA ASP A 93 16.44 -0.34 -15.09
C ASP A 93 15.21 -0.25 -15.99
N PHE A 94 14.09 0.21 -15.41
CA PHE A 94 12.84 0.39 -16.14
C PHE A 94 12.88 1.69 -16.97
N ASP A 95 12.99 1.55 -18.30
CA ASP A 95 12.82 2.65 -19.25
C ASP A 95 11.39 2.68 -19.80
N VAL A 96 10.70 3.84 -19.71
CA VAL A 96 9.31 4.03 -20.20
C VAL A 96 9.22 3.82 -21.72
N ASN A 97 10.28 4.16 -22.45
CA ASN A 97 10.32 4.07 -23.91
C ASN A 97 10.69 2.66 -24.38
N ASN A 98 11.29 1.88 -23.51
CA ASN A 98 11.70 0.50 -23.76
C ASN A 98 11.50 -0.32 -22.49
N PRO A 99 10.23 -0.54 -22.06
CA PRO A 99 9.95 -1.26 -20.83
C PRO A 99 10.52 -2.68 -20.94
N PRO A 100 11.17 -3.19 -19.90
CA PRO A 100 11.61 -4.60 -19.83
C PRO A 100 10.42 -5.57 -19.71
N PHE A 101 9.26 -5.10 -20.09
CA PHE A 101 8.00 -5.81 -20.11
C PHE A 101 7.59 -6.05 -21.55
N ASP A 102 7.59 -7.27 -21.98
CA ASP A 102 6.95 -7.63 -23.24
C ASP A 102 5.44 -7.43 -23.11
N PRO A 103 4.80 -6.67 -23.97
CA PRO A 103 3.35 -6.56 -24.03
C PRO A 103 2.78 -7.85 -24.63
N LEU A 104 2.73 -8.91 -23.82
CA LEU A 104 2.35 -10.27 -24.26
C LEU A 104 0.91 -10.64 -23.92
N ALA A 105 0.21 -9.80 -23.17
CA ALA A 105 -1.17 -10.06 -22.77
C ALA A 105 -2.09 -8.90 -23.09
N GLU A 106 -3.35 -9.22 -23.30
CA GLU A 106 -4.38 -8.23 -23.48
C GLU A 106 -4.49 -7.34 -22.23
N LYS A 107 -4.44 -6.00 -22.44
CA LYS A 107 -4.56 -5.03 -21.35
C LYS A 107 -5.97 -5.07 -20.78
N LYS A 108 -6.10 -5.47 -19.51
CA LYS A 108 -7.41 -5.52 -18.84
C LYS A 108 -7.98 -4.13 -18.57
N ILE A 109 -7.11 -3.12 -18.45
CA ILE A 109 -7.50 -1.74 -18.16
C ILE A 109 -8.49 -1.19 -19.19
N LYS A 110 -8.47 -1.67 -20.42
CA LYS A 110 -9.40 -1.25 -21.49
C LYS A 110 -10.88 -1.52 -21.20
N GLN A 111 -11.18 -2.46 -20.30
CA GLN A 111 -12.56 -2.78 -19.93
C GLN A 111 -13.07 -2.00 -18.71
N TYR A 112 -12.16 -1.28 -18.02
CA TYR A 112 -12.51 -0.59 -16.79
C TYR A 112 -12.99 0.84 -17.06
N LYS A 113 -14.06 1.23 -16.37
CA LYS A 113 -14.49 2.63 -16.25
C LYS A 113 -13.91 3.32 -15.04
N LEU A 114 -13.54 2.54 -14.03
CA LEU A 114 -12.89 2.99 -12.81
C LEU A 114 -11.72 2.05 -12.49
N TYR A 115 -10.53 2.61 -12.38
CA TYR A 115 -9.33 1.89 -11.97
C TYR A 115 -8.83 2.42 -10.64
N ILE A 116 -8.64 1.54 -9.67
CA ILE A 116 -8.22 1.88 -8.33
C ILE A 116 -6.91 1.16 -8.03
N VAL A 117 -5.89 1.93 -7.69
CA VAL A 117 -4.55 1.42 -7.38
C VAL A 117 -4.28 1.62 -5.89
N ASP A 118 -4.24 0.52 -5.15
CA ASP A 118 -3.85 0.53 -3.73
C ASP A 118 -2.33 0.45 -3.58
N GLU A 119 -1.82 0.83 -2.42
CA GLU A 119 -0.37 0.93 -2.12
C GLU A 119 0.39 1.80 -3.14
N ALA A 120 -0.25 2.87 -3.61
CA ALA A 120 0.31 3.75 -4.64
C ALA A 120 1.59 4.49 -4.20
N SER A 121 1.90 4.51 -2.91
CA SER A 121 3.20 4.98 -2.37
C SER A 121 4.40 4.21 -2.92
N MET A 122 4.21 2.96 -3.36
CA MET A 122 5.26 2.12 -3.95
C MET A 122 5.37 2.25 -5.48
N ILE A 123 4.50 3.02 -6.12
CA ILE A 123 4.48 3.21 -7.59
C ILE A 123 5.52 4.26 -7.98
N GLY A 124 6.51 3.85 -8.77
CA GLY A 124 7.51 4.74 -9.36
C GLY A 124 6.97 5.55 -10.54
N ILE A 125 7.72 6.59 -10.93
CA ILE A 125 7.30 7.56 -11.94
C ILE A 125 6.97 6.90 -13.29
N ASN A 126 7.74 5.91 -13.71
CA ASN A 126 7.56 5.24 -14.98
C ASN A 126 6.24 4.45 -15.02
N LEU A 127 5.98 3.65 -13.98
CA LEU A 127 4.74 2.88 -13.88
C LEU A 127 3.51 3.80 -13.73
N LYS A 128 3.64 4.89 -12.94
CA LYS A 128 2.61 5.94 -12.85
C LYS A 128 2.27 6.50 -14.23
N THR A 129 3.29 6.91 -14.99
CA THR A 129 3.11 7.49 -16.33
C THR A 129 2.38 6.52 -17.27
N LEU A 130 2.72 5.24 -17.20
CA LEU A 130 2.05 4.20 -17.97
C LEU A 130 0.59 4.01 -17.56
N ILE A 131 0.31 3.93 -16.25
CA ILE A 131 -1.07 3.83 -15.72
C ILE A 131 -1.91 5.02 -16.23
N GLU A 132 -1.40 6.24 -16.08
CA GLU A 132 -2.13 7.44 -16.45
C GLU A 132 -2.38 7.52 -17.96
N ARG A 133 -1.39 7.16 -18.77
CA ARG A 133 -1.53 7.09 -20.22
C ARG A 133 -2.63 6.09 -20.64
N GLU A 134 -2.63 4.90 -20.07
CA GLU A 134 -3.64 3.89 -20.40
C GLU A 134 -5.03 4.30 -19.89
N CYS A 135 -5.13 4.90 -18.69
CA CYS A 135 -6.40 5.43 -18.20
C CYS A 135 -6.95 6.54 -19.11
N GLU A 136 -6.10 7.43 -19.59
CA GLU A 136 -6.50 8.50 -20.50
C GLU A 136 -6.93 7.95 -21.87
N GLN A 137 -6.16 7.00 -22.41
CA GLN A 137 -6.47 6.35 -23.69
C GLN A 137 -7.82 5.62 -23.69
N PHE A 138 -8.19 5.00 -22.58
CA PHE A 138 -9.43 4.21 -22.47
C PHE A 138 -10.55 4.93 -21.69
N GLU A 139 -10.42 6.24 -21.48
CA GLU A 139 -11.39 7.07 -20.77
C GLU A 139 -11.79 6.47 -19.40
N CYS A 140 -10.78 5.98 -18.67
CA CYS A 140 -10.94 5.32 -17.38
C CYS A 140 -10.64 6.29 -16.24
N MET A 141 -11.55 6.42 -15.28
CA MET A 141 -11.29 7.18 -14.05
C MET A 141 -10.27 6.46 -13.18
N LEU A 142 -9.40 7.21 -12.52
CA LEU A 142 -8.30 6.68 -11.73
C LEU A 142 -8.35 7.18 -10.28
N ILE A 143 -8.25 6.25 -9.32
CA ILE A 143 -8.09 6.58 -7.91
C ILE A 143 -6.83 5.91 -7.38
N TYR A 144 -5.88 6.71 -6.91
CA TYR A 144 -4.73 6.23 -6.16
C TYR A 144 -5.06 6.17 -4.66
N MET A 145 -4.72 5.05 -4.02
CA MET A 145 -4.80 4.90 -2.57
C MET A 145 -3.41 4.61 -2.00
N GLY A 146 -3.09 5.17 -0.84
CA GLY A 146 -1.80 4.90 -0.21
C GLY A 146 -1.57 5.64 1.10
N ASP A 147 -0.35 5.55 1.57
CA ASP A 147 0.12 6.21 2.78
C ASP A 147 1.48 6.87 2.49
N ASN A 148 1.55 8.19 2.57
CA ASN A 148 2.78 8.94 2.29
C ASN A 148 3.94 8.66 3.26
N TYR A 149 3.67 7.97 4.38
CA TYR A 149 4.68 7.56 5.35
C TYR A 149 5.20 6.13 5.13
N GLN A 150 4.65 5.40 4.15
CA GLN A 150 5.16 4.10 3.75
C GLN A 150 6.38 4.23 2.83
N LEU A 151 7.04 3.08 2.57
CA LEU A 151 8.24 3.04 1.76
C LEU A 151 7.99 3.64 0.37
N PRO A 152 8.90 4.53 -0.09
CA PRO A 152 8.85 5.07 -1.44
C PRO A 152 9.19 4.01 -2.48
N PRO A 153 8.98 4.30 -3.78
CA PRO A 153 9.46 3.44 -4.85
C PRO A 153 10.98 3.29 -4.82
N VAL A 154 11.48 2.18 -5.34
CA VAL A 154 12.92 1.92 -5.43
C VAL A 154 13.61 3.04 -6.22
N LYS A 155 14.72 3.56 -5.69
CA LYS A 155 15.51 4.67 -6.27
C LYS A 155 14.79 6.02 -6.33
N GLU A 156 13.60 6.19 -5.75
CA GLU A 156 12.88 7.46 -5.66
C GLU A 156 12.69 7.87 -4.20
N SER A 157 12.67 9.16 -3.93
CA SER A 157 12.47 9.69 -2.58
C SER A 157 11.00 9.65 -2.13
N ARG A 158 10.08 9.62 -3.10
CA ARG A 158 8.62 9.50 -2.86
C ARG A 158 7.89 9.12 -4.14
N SER A 159 6.72 8.54 -4.02
CA SER A 159 5.84 8.31 -5.17
C SER A 159 5.26 9.64 -5.68
N ARG A 160 5.19 9.75 -7.00
CA ARG A 160 4.57 10.87 -7.70
C ARG A 160 3.07 10.69 -7.98
N CYS A 161 2.48 9.59 -7.54
CA CYS A 161 1.05 9.31 -7.72
C CYS A 161 0.14 10.32 -7.04
N PHE A 162 0.67 11.03 -6.04
CA PHE A 162 -0.08 12.02 -5.27
C PHE A 162 0.19 13.47 -5.72
N ASP A 163 1.03 13.66 -6.74
CA ASP A 163 1.35 14.98 -7.27
C ASP A 163 0.30 15.40 -8.33
N ASN A 164 -0.08 16.68 -8.31
CA ASN A 164 -1.01 17.29 -9.27
C ASN A 164 -2.33 16.51 -9.41
N VAL A 165 -2.82 15.98 -8.29
CA VAL A 165 -4.09 15.28 -8.20
C VAL A 165 -4.91 15.81 -7.01
N LYS A 166 -6.21 15.95 -7.18
CA LYS A 166 -7.09 16.26 -6.04
C LYS A 166 -7.12 15.07 -5.09
N PHE A 167 -6.71 15.29 -3.84
CA PHE A 167 -6.60 14.23 -2.84
C PHE A 167 -7.45 14.50 -1.60
N TYR A 168 -7.77 13.42 -0.92
CA TYR A 168 -8.48 13.41 0.36
C TYR A 168 -7.65 12.64 1.38
N THR A 169 -7.48 13.22 2.57
CA THR A 169 -6.64 12.62 3.63
C THR A 169 -7.52 12.13 4.77
N LEU A 170 -7.38 10.85 5.10
CA LEU A 170 -7.98 10.24 6.28
C LEU A 170 -6.98 10.27 7.43
N ARG A 171 -7.24 11.08 8.44
CA ARG A 171 -6.33 11.28 9.58
C ARG A 171 -6.65 10.39 10.77
N GLN A 172 -7.93 10.12 10.99
CA GLN A 172 -8.37 9.37 12.15
C GLN A 172 -8.24 7.86 11.91
N ILE A 173 -7.48 7.19 12.78
CA ILE A 173 -7.41 5.73 12.83
C ILE A 173 -8.73 5.23 13.44
N VAL A 174 -9.46 4.36 12.72
CA VAL A 174 -10.76 3.81 13.14
C VAL A 174 -10.68 2.33 13.51
N ARG A 175 -9.54 1.68 13.25
CA ARG A 175 -9.30 0.33 13.72
C ARG A 175 -9.04 0.42 15.24
N GLN A 176 -9.87 -0.27 16.02
CA GLN A 176 -9.69 -0.38 17.47
C GLN A 176 -8.41 -1.19 17.74
N GLU A 177 -7.31 -0.50 17.88
CA GLU A 177 -6.05 -1.00 18.41
C GLU A 177 -5.63 -0.06 19.56
N GLU A 178 -6.61 0.32 20.40
CA GLU A 178 -6.41 1.28 21.50
C GLU A 178 -5.33 0.80 22.49
N ASP A 179 -5.09 -0.49 22.55
CA ASP A 179 -4.16 -1.13 23.49
C ASP A 179 -2.87 -1.67 22.84
N ASN A 180 -2.60 -1.35 21.56
CA ASN A 180 -1.39 -1.82 20.89
C ASN A 180 -0.23 -0.81 21.03
N PRO A 181 0.83 -1.11 21.82
CA PRO A 181 1.96 -0.21 22.02
C PRO A 181 2.72 0.15 20.74
N VAL A 182 2.65 -0.70 19.72
CA VAL A 182 3.25 -0.40 18.39
C VAL A 182 2.60 0.82 17.75
N SER A 183 1.32 1.09 18.03
CA SER A 183 0.62 2.28 17.51
C SER A 183 1.26 3.58 18.00
N GLU A 184 1.78 3.61 19.23
CA GLU A 184 2.50 4.78 19.75
C GLU A 184 3.86 4.97 19.07
N LEU A 185 4.60 3.89 18.83
CA LEU A 185 5.83 3.94 18.05
C LEU A 185 5.61 4.51 16.65
N LEU A 186 4.55 4.09 15.98
CA LEU A 186 4.20 4.58 14.64
C LEU A 186 3.85 6.07 14.65
N LYS A 187 3.19 6.58 15.71
CA LYS A 187 2.90 8.02 15.85
C LYS A 187 4.18 8.84 16.02
N ILE A 188 5.12 8.34 16.85
CA ILE A 188 6.42 9.01 17.05
C ILE A 188 7.21 9.03 15.76
N LEU A 189 7.29 7.88 15.06
CA LEU A 189 8.03 7.74 13.81
C LEU A 189 7.48 8.67 12.72
N ARG A 190 6.16 8.82 12.60
CA ARG A 190 5.53 9.76 11.67
C ARG A 190 5.91 11.20 11.97
N LYS A 191 5.87 11.60 13.25
CA LYS A 191 6.31 12.93 13.68
C LYS A 191 7.79 13.16 13.39
N ASP A 192 8.61 12.14 13.53
CA ASP A 192 10.04 12.24 13.20
C ASP A 192 10.26 12.45 11.70
N ILE A 193 9.52 11.76 10.85
CA ILE A 193 9.56 11.96 9.40
C ILE A 193 9.17 13.39 9.05
N ASP A 194 8.07 13.91 9.60
CA ASP A 194 7.58 15.28 9.36
C ASP A 194 8.59 16.35 9.83
N ASN A 195 9.16 16.14 11.01
CA ASN A 195 10.04 17.11 11.67
C ASN A 195 11.53 16.87 11.41
N ARG A 196 11.90 15.83 10.67
CA ARG A 196 13.28 15.37 10.45
C ARG A 196 14.04 15.21 11.77
N SER A 197 13.40 14.55 12.75
CA SER A 197 13.93 14.30 14.09
C SER A 197 14.15 12.80 14.33
N TRP A 198 14.76 12.46 15.48
CA TRP A 198 15.15 11.10 15.84
C TRP A 198 14.59 10.69 17.21
N LYS A 199 13.49 11.25 17.62
CA LYS A 199 12.83 10.98 18.92
C LYS A 199 12.41 9.52 19.08
N PHE A 200 12.16 8.84 17.96
CA PHE A 200 11.87 7.42 17.94
C PHE A 200 13.01 6.60 18.58
N LEU A 201 14.28 6.88 18.19
CA LEU A 201 15.44 6.17 18.75
C LEU A 201 15.60 6.45 20.25
N GLU A 202 15.39 7.70 20.69
CA GLU A 202 15.42 8.05 22.11
C GLU A 202 14.31 7.32 22.88
N TYR A 203 13.13 7.25 22.30
CA TYR A 203 11.98 6.58 22.92
C TYR A 203 12.21 5.09 23.10
N ILE A 204 12.65 4.34 22.06
CA ILE A 204 12.89 2.89 22.16
C ILE A 204 14.07 2.54 23.06
N ASN A 205 15.07 3.42 23.19
CA ASN A 205 16.17 3.23 24.13
C ASN A 205 15.72 3.35 25.60
N LYS A 206 14.74 4.22 25.88
CA LYS A 206 14.15 4.39 27.22
C LYS A 206 13.09 3.33 27.52
N ASN A 207 12.27 2.98 26.52
CA ASN A 207 11.16 2.04 26.64
C ASN A 207 11.49 0.80 25.79
N ARG A 208 12.31 -0.09 26.35
CA ARG A 208 12.86 -1.24 25.60
C ARG A 208 11.81 -2.28 25.21
N TYR A 209 10.72 -2.33 25.92
CA TYR A 209 9.59 -3.23 25.62
C TYR A 209 8.29 -2.62 26.08
N ALA A 210 7.21 -2.94 25.39
CA ALA A 210 5.84 -2.72 25.84
C ALA A 210 4.92 -3.72 25.14
N PHE A 211 3.96 -4.26 25.92
CA PHE A 211 2.96 -5.18 25.44
C PHE A 211 1.57 -4.72 25.88
N ASP A 212 0.55 -5.15 25.15
CA ASP A 212 -0.83 -4.95 25.51
C ASP A 212 -1.20 -5.76 26.78
N SER A 213 -2.40 -5.56 27.32
CA SER A 213 -2.89 -6.26 28.51
C SER A 213 -2.96 -7.78 28.34
N THR A 214 -3.05 -8.27 27.10
CA THR A 214 -3.11 -9.70 26.77
C THR A 214 -1.74 -10.31 26.48
N GLN A 215 -0.66 -9.53 26.48
CA GLN A 215 0.70 -9.94 26.10
C GLN A 215 0.82 -10.50 24.67
N THR A 216 -0.15 -10.18 23.80
CA THR A 216 -0.19 -10.69 22.42
C THR A 216 0.28 -9.68 21.39
N LYS A 217 0.27 -8.39 21.73
CA LYS A 217 0.69 -7.29 20.84
C LYS A 217 1.67 -6.40 21.57
N GLY A 218 2.76 -6.05 20.89
CA GLY A 218 3.75 -5.20 21.50
C GLY A 218 5.04 -5.14 20.71
N TYR A 219 6.08 -4.67 21.36
CA TYR A 219 7.43 -4.62 20.80
C TYR A 219 8.47 -4.90 21.89
N TYR A 220 9.61 -5.37 21.43
CA TYR A 220 10.80 -5.59 22.25
C TYR A 220 12.05 -5.18 21.49
N THR A 221 12.96 -4.45 22.14
CA THR A 221 14.25 -4.07 21.59
C THR A 221 15.36 -4.87 22.26
N CYS A 222 16.18 -5.55 21.49
CA CYS A 222 17.22 -6.44 21.97
C CYS A 222 18.57 -6.20 21.27
N GLY A 223 19.62 -6.80 21.80
CA GLY A 223 20.94 -6.82 21.18
C GLY A 223 21.03 -7.84 20.03
N ALA A 224 22.10 -7.77 19.24
CA ALA A 224 22.26 -8.60 18.04
C ALA A 224 22.23 -10.11 18.33
N TYR A 225 22.88 -10.58 19.40
CA TYR A 225 22.89 -12.01 19.77
C TYR A 225 21.49 -12.51 20.18
N GLU A 226 20.81 -11.74 21.02
CA GLU A 226 19.45 -12.06 21.45
C GLU A 226 18.48 -12.04 20.27
N PHE A 227 18.60 -11.07 19.37
CA PHE A 227 17.83 -11.01 18.14
C PHE A 227 18.03 -12.26 17.28
N GLN A 228 19.27 -12.73 17.12
CA GLN A 228 19.56 -13.94 16.36
C GLN A 228 18.88 -15.17 16.97
N SER A 229 18.93 -15.32 18.30
CA SER A 229 18.20 -16.40 18.99
C SER A 229 16.69 -16.34 18.74
N LEU A 230 16.09 -15.17 18.90
CA LEU A 230 14.66 -14.98 18.65
C LEU A 230 14.25 -15.29 17.21
N VAL A 231 15.09 -14.97 16.23
CA VAL A 231 14.85 -15.29 14.82
C VAL A 231 14.88 -16.81 14.63
N ILE A 232 15.87 -17.50 15.15
CA ILE A 232 15.97 -18.96 15.07
C ILE A 232 14.74 -19.59 15.70
N ASP A 233 14.39 -19.21 16.93
CA ASP A 233 13.23 -19.75 17.63
C ASP A 233 11.90 -19.51 16.87
N GLY A 234 11.77 -18.32 16.25
CA GLY A 234 10.59 -17.98 15.45
C GLY A 234 10.42 -18.80 14.19
N PHE A 235 11.53 -19.14 13.51
CA PHE A 235 11.47 -19.93 12.26
C PHE A 235 11.47 -21.45 12.47
N TYR A 236 11.96 -21.92 13.63
CA TYR A 236 12.02 -23.36 13.95
C TYR A 236 10.87 -23.84 14.84
N ASN A 237 9.84 -23.00 15.10
CA ASN A 237 8.70 -23.45 15.88
C ASN A 237 7.63 -24.14 15.01
N GLU A 238 6.76 -24.94 15.66
CA GLU A 238 5.70 -25.67 14.95
C GLU A 238 4.65 -24.76 14.31
N GLU A 239 4.42 -23.56 14.85
CA GLU A 239 3.44 -22.61 14.31
C GLU A 239 3.88 -22.10 12.94
N PHE A 240 5.19 -21.81 12.76
CA PHE A 240 5.74 -21.41 11.47
C PHE A 240 5.62 -22.53 10.43
N THR A 241 5.77 -23.78 10.84
CA THR A 241 5.59 -24.93 9.95
C THR A 241 4.16 -25.04 9.43
N ARG A 242 3.17 -24.64 10.24
CA ARG A 242 1.75 -24.64 9.86
C ARG A 242 1.34 -23.40 9.08
N ASP A 243 1.89 -22.25 9.42
CA ASP A 243 1.60 -20.96 8.77
C ASP A 243 2.88 -20.10 8.68
N VAL A 244 3.43 -19.99 7.49
CA VAL A 244 4.63 -19.19 7.19
C VAL A 244 4.44 -17.67 7.41
N ASP A 245 3.23 -17.21 7.63
CA ASP A 245 2.95 -15.81 7.94
C ASP A 245 3.04 -15.49 9.45
N THR A 246 3.27 -16.49 10.32
CA THR A 246 3.43 -16.30 11.77
C THR A 246 4.74 -15.63 12.16
N CYS A 247 5.80 -15.81 11.37
CA CYS A 247 7.11 -15.20 11.62
C CYS A 247 7.66 -14.55 10.36
N ARG A 248 8.26 -13.37 10.51
CA ARG A 248 8.96 -12.65 9.42
C ARG A 248 10.18 -11.94 9.91
N LEU A 249 11.27 -12.15 9.18
CA LEU A 249 12.46 -11.32 9.29
C LEU A 249 12.43 -10.23 8.23
N ILE A 250 12.52 -8.97 8.64
CA ILE A 250 12.60 -7.82 7.74
C ILE A 250 14.01 -7.23 7.82
N THR A 251 14.66 -7.13 6.68
CA THR A 251 15.99 -6.54 6.55
C THR A 251 15.99 -5.40 5.54
N TYR A 252 16.98 -4.52 5.66
CA TYR A 252 17.03 -3.31 4.81
C TYR A 252 17.59 -3.58 3.39
N THR A 253 18.46 -4.58 3.23
CA THR A 253 19.13 -4.84 1.95
C THR A 253 18.94 -6.27 1.46
N ASN A 254 18.96 -6.47 0.14
CA ASN A 254 18.93 -7.81 -0.46
C ASN A 254 20.14 -8.65 -0.03
N LYS A 255 21.28 -8.02 0.26
CA LYS A 255 22.47 -8.71 0.79
C LYS A 255 22.14 -9.34 2.14
N SER A 256 21.56 -8.57 3.07
CA SER A 256 21.14 -9.10 4.38
C SER A 256 20.06 -10.18 4.25
N VAL A 257 19.10 -10.05 3.32
CA VAL A 257 18.15 -11.14 3.03
C VAL A 257 18.88 -12.41 2.63
N SER A 258 19.87 -12.30 1.72
CA SER A 258 20.66 -13.44 1.25
C SER A 258 21.51 -14.07 2.34
N GLU A 259 22.00 -13.28 3.30
CA GLU A 259 22.78 -13.76 4.44
C GLU A 259 21.93 -14.55 5.43
N TRP A 260 20.70 -14.12 5.67
CA TRP A 260 19.77 -14.79 6.58
C TRP A 260 19.09 -16.04 5.97
N ASN A 261 19.09 -16.19 4.66
CA ASN A 261 18.52 -17.35 3.96
C ASN A 261 19.55 -18.48 3.74
N LYS A 262 20.75 -18.35 4.25
CA LYS A 262 21.80 -19.39 4.24
C LYS A 262 21.79 -20.21 5.51
#